data_377e1516b06065b419ff5afc425d88b2
#
_entry.id   377e1516b06065b419ff5afc425d88b2
#
_cell.length_a   1.000
_cell.length_b   1.000
_cell.length_c   1.000
_cell.angle_alpha   90.00
_cell.angle_beta   90.00
_cell.angle_gamma   90.00
#
_symmetry.space_group_name_H-M   'P 1'
#
loop_
_entity.id
_entity.type
_entity.pdbx_description
1 polymer ?
#
loop_
_entity_poly.entity_id
_entity_poly.type
_entity_poly.pdbx_seq_one_letter_code
_entity_poly.pdbx_strand_id
1 'polypeptide(L)'
;MESKTAANIFEALSSEVRLDLFRLLVKNAPQGLVAGEIARQLDIPSTNLSFHLKAVVHSGLVAVEKEGRFMRYKANIPLMLEV
;
A
#
# COMPACT_ATOMS: atom_id res chain seq x y z
N MET A 1 -11.34 13.51 -8.93
CA MET A 1 -10.78 13.26 -7.58
C MET A 1 -10.68 14.57 -6.84
N GLU A 2 -11.08 14.58 -5.59
CA GLU A 2 -11.01 15.75 -4.73
C GLU A 2 -9.56 16.14 -4.44
N SER A 3 -9.27 17.45 -4.31
CA SER A 3 -7.90 17.96 -4.09
C SER A 3 -7.25 17.38 -2.82
N LYS A 4 -8.01 17.26 -1.74
CA LYS A 4 -7.51 16.71 -0.48
C LYS A 4 -7.10 15.23 -0.65
N THR A 5 -7.90 14.45 -1.37
CA THR A 5 -7.60 13.05 -1.64
C THR A 5 -6.35 12.93 -2.50
N ALA A 6 -6.24 13.74 -3.55
CA ALA A 6 -5.05 13.74 -4.40
C ALA A 6 -3.79 14.12 -3.62
N ALA A 7 -3.87 15.13 -2.75
CA ALA A 7 -2.74 15.54 -1.93
C ALA A 7 -2.29 14.43 -0.97
N ASN A 8 -3.24 13.69 -0.37
CA ASN A 8 -2.92 12.57 0.50
C ASN A 8 -2.23 11.45 -0.27
N ILE A 9 -2.63 11.20 -1.51
CA ILE A 9 -2.01 10.20 -2.36
C ILE A 9 -0.56 10.58 -2.67
N PHE A 10 -0.32 11.82 -3.08
CA PHE A 10 1.04 12.30 -3.38
C PHE A 10 1.92 12.27 -2.14
N GLU A 11 1.39 12.64 -0.99
CA GLU A 11 2.12 12.56 0.27
C GLU A 11 2.50 11.11 0.60
N ALA A 12 1.57 10.17 0.44
CA ALA A 12 1.84 8.76 0.68
C ALA A 12 2.95 8.22 -0.22
N LEU A 13 3.01 8.67 -1.48
CA LEU A 13 4.02 8.23 -2.44
C LEU A 13 5.33 9.03 -2.38
N SER A 14 5.44 10.04 -1.51
CA SER A 14 6.65 10.84 -1.40
C SER A 14 7.82 10.10 -0.76
N SER A 15 7.54 9.02 -0.03
CA SER A 15 8.56 8.17 0.57
C SER A 15 9.00 7.10 -0.42
N GLU A 16 10.30 6.89 -0.56
CA GLU A 16 10.85 5.84 -1.41
C GLU A 16 10.30 4.46 -1.02
N VAL A 17 10.24 4.19 0.29
CA VAL A 17 9.71 2.91 0.81
C VAL A 17 8.25 2.73 0.42
N ARG A 18 7.43 3.78 0.55
CA ARG A 18 6.02 3.71 0.20
C ARG A 18 5.80 3.53 -1.29
N LEU A 19 6.63 4.17 -2.11
CA LEU A 19 6.57 4.00 -3.55
C LEU A 19 6.93 2.56 -3.94
N ASP A 20 7.99 2.01 -3.35
CA ASP A 20 8.39 0.62 -3.58
C ASP A 20 7.30 -0.36 -3.13
N LEU A 21 6.68 -0.08 -1.99
CA LEU A 21 5.56 -0.86 -1.48
C LEU A 21 4.40 -0.87 -2.47
N PHE A 22 4.01 0.29 -2.98
CA PHE A 22 2.92 0.39 -3.94
C PHE A 22 3.25 -0.35 -5.24
N ARG A 23 4.46 -0.17 -5.76
CA ARG A 23 4.91 -0.86 -6.97
C ARG A 23 4.88 -2.37 -6.81
N LEU A 24 5.29 -2.87 -5.64
CA LEU A 24 5.26 -4.30 -5.33
C LEU A 24 3.82 -4.83 -5.37
N LEU A 25 2.87 -4.08 -4.81
CA LEU A 25 1.47 -4.49 -4.78
C LEU A 25 0.82 -4.42 -6.17
N VAL A 26 1.19 -3.43 -6.99
CA VAL A 26 0.74 -3.36 -8.37
C VAL A 26 1.24 -4.58 -9.15
N LYS A 27 2.50 -4.94 -8.97
CA LYS A 27 3.11 -6.09 -9.63
C LYS A 27 2.42 -7.40 -9.25
N ASN A 28 1.86 -7.48 -8.05
CA ASN A 28 1.17 -8.68 -7.55
C ASN A 28 -0.36 -8.57 -7.60
N ALA A 29 -0.88 -7.57 -8.32
CA ALA A 29 -2.33 -7.42 -8.49
C ALA A 29 -2.89 -8.54 -9.39
N PRO A 30 -4.16 -8.93 -9.20
CA PRO A 30 -5.09 -8.40 -8.21
C PRO A 30 -4.99 -9.06 -6.83
N GLN A 31 -4.22 -10.14 -6.68
CA GLN A 31 -4.18 -10.93 -5.44
C GLN A 31 -3.62 -10.17 -4.25
N GLY A 32 -2.62 -9.32 -4.49
CA GLY A 32 -1.93 -8.62 -3.41
C GLY A 32 -1.02 -9.53 -2.59
N LEU A 33 -0.56 -9.03 -1.46
CA LEU A 33 0.36 -9.75 -0.58
C LEU A 33 -0.03 -9.55 0.88
N VAL A 34 0.26 -10.54 1.71
CA VAL A 34 0.14 -10.40 3.17
C VAL A 34 1.35 -9.63 3.72
N ALA A 35 1.16 -8.98 4.88
CA ALA A 35 2.17 -8.08 5.44
C ALA A 35 3.55 -8.74 5.63
N GLY A 36 3.59 -9.97 6.12
CA GLY A 36 4.85 -10.69 6.33
C GLY A 36 5.64 -10.87 5.04
N GLU A 37 4.95 -11.15 3.94
CA GLU A 37 5.60 -11.32 2.64
C GLU A 37 6.11 -9.98 2.10
N ILE A 38 5.37 -8.91 2.32
CA ILE A 38 5.81 -7.57 1.92
C ILE A 38 7.09 -7.20 2.68
N ALA A 39 7.11 -7.40 3.99
CA ALA A 39 8.29 -7.12 4.82
C ALA A 39 9.51 -7.88 4.33
N ARG A 40 9.33 -9.15 3.99
CA ARG A 40 10.40 -10.01 3.49
C ARG A 40 10.95 -9.49 2.16
N GLN A 41 10.07 -9.17 1.21
CA GLN A 41 10.49 -8.74 -0.13
C GLN A 41 11.13 -7.37 -0.13
N LEU A 42 10.65 -6.46 0.72
CA LEU A 42 11.23 -5.11 0.83
C LEU A 42 12.39 -5.04 1.79
N ASP A 43 12.66 -6.14 2.52
CA ASP A 43 13.73 -6.24 3.51
C ASP A 43 13.67 -5.11 4.54
N ILE A 44 12.49 -4.91 5.13
CA ILE A 44 12.28 -3.92 6.18
C ILE A 44 11.62 -4.56 7.39
N PRO A 45 11.92 -4.07 8.61
CA PRO A 45 11.27 -4.59 9.82
C PRO A 45 9.76 -4.44 9.75
N SER A 46 9.03 -5.42 10.27
CA SER A 46 7.55 -5.41 10.24
C SER A 46 6.96 -4.21 10.99
N THR A 47 7.63 -3.70 12.02
CA THR A 47 7.19 -2.50 12.75
C THR A 47 7.24 -1.26 11.85
N ASN A 48 8.31 -1.12 11.06
CA ASN A 48 8.44 -0.02 10.11
C ASN A 48 7.43 -0.16 8.98
N LEU A 49 7.25 -1.38 8.48
CA LEU A 49 6.27 -1.66 7.43
C LEU A 49 4.86 -1.30 7.88
N SER A 50 4.46 -1.64 9.12
CA SER A 50 3.14 -1.32 9.64
C SER A 50 2.84 0.18 9.55
N PHE A 51 3.82 1.00 9.84
CA PHE A 51 3.70 2.45 9.76
C PHE A 51 3.41 2.90 8.31
N HIS A 52 4.17 2.37 7.37
CA HIS A 52 3.98 2.69 5.95
C HIS A 52 2.67 2.15 5.39
N LEU A 53 2.26 0.94 5.81
CA LEU A 53 0.99 0.35 5.38
C LEU A 53 -0.19 1.20 5.81
N LYS A 54 -0.17 1.71 7.05
CA LYS A 54 -1.24 2.59 7.52
C LYS A 54 -1.37 3.83 6.65
N ALA A 55 -0.26 4.43 6.25
CA ALA A 55 -0.27 5.63 5.41
C ALA A 55 -0.87 5.36 4.03
N VAL A 56 -0.47 4.28 3.36
CA VAL A 56 -0.97 3.98 2.01
C VAL A 56 -2.42 3.50 2.04
N VAL A 57 -2.84 2.80 3.08
CA VAL A 57 -4.25 2.41 3.26
C VAL A 57 -5.10 3.65 3.53
N HIS A 58 -4.63 4.55 4.38
CA HIS A 58 -5.34 5.79 4.70
C HIS A 58 -5.55 6.66 3.45
N SER A 59 -4.59 6.68 2.54
CA SER A 59 -4.70 7.46 1.30
C SER A 59 -5.67 6.86 0.29
N GLY A 60 -6.05 5.59 0.46
CA GLY A 60 -6.90 4.85 -0.47
C GLY A 60 -6.15 4.15 -1.59
N LEU A 61 -4.83 4.33 -1.68
CA LEU A 61 -4.02 3.67 -2.71
C LEU A 61 -3.96 2.16 -2.55
N VAL A 62 -4.12 1.68 -1.33
CA VAL A 62 -4.04 0.26 -0.99
C VAL A 62 -5.26 -0.09 -0.17
N ALA A 63 -5.92 -1.18 -0.54
CA ALA A 63 -7.02 -1.76 0.24
C ALA A 63 -6.47 -2.89 1.10
N VAL A 64 -7.11 -3.15 2.23
CA VAL A 64 -6.72 -4.24 3.12
C VAL A 64 -7.92 -5.14 3.38
N GLU A 65 -7.68 -6.45 3.33
CA GLU A 65 -8.69 -7.47 3.64
C GLU A 65 -8.16 -8.41 4.70
N LYS A 66 -9.01 -8.75 5.66
CA LYS A 66 -8.66 -9.71 6.69
C LYS A 66 -8.90 -11.14 6.17
N GLU A 67 -7.86 -11.99 6.26
CA GLU A 67 -7.94 -13.41 5.89
C GLU A 67 -7.52 -14.25 7.10
N GLY A 68 -8.46 -14.69 7.90
CA GLY A 68 -8.17 -15.39 9.14
C GLY A 68 -7.35 -14.50 10.07
N ARG A 69 -6.11 -14.90 10.38
CA ARG A 69 -5.19 -14.13 11.20
C ARG A 69 -4.26 -13.22 10.39
N PHE A 70 -4.38 -13.25 9.06
CA PHE A 70 -3.51 -12.46 8.18
C PHE A 70 -4.26 -11.28 7.60
N MET A 71 -3.51 -10.22 7.30
CA MET A 71 -4.03 -9.05 6.59
C MET A 71 -3.41 -9.02 5.20
N ARG A 72 -4.25 -9.02 4.17
CA ARG A 72 -3.83 -8.98 2.77
C ARG A 72 -4.01 -7.57 2.22
N TYR A 73 -2.96 -7.06 1.61
CA TYR A 73 -2.92 -5.70 1.05
C TYR A 73 -2.93 -5.78 -0.47
N LYS A 74 -3.78 -4.96 -1.09
CA LYS A 74 -3.96 -4.93 -2.55
C LYS A 74 -3.89 -3.51 -3.06
N ALA A 75 -3.23 -3.30 -4.19
CA ALA A 75 -3.19 -2.00 -4.85
C ALA A 75 -4.58 -1.63 -5.36
N ASN A 76 -4.98 -0.38 -5.14
CA ASN A 76 -6.25 0.15 -5.65
C ASN A 76 -6.00 0.79 -7.03
N ILE A 77 -5.95 -0.05 -8.05
CA ILE A 77 -5.66 0.39 -9.43
C ILE A 77 -6.68 1.42 -9.94
N PRO A 78 -8.01 1.23 -9.75
CA PRO A 78 -8.98 2.23 -10.19
C PRO A 78 -8.73 3.62 -9.60
N LEU A 79 -8.38 3.71 -8.32
CA LEU A 79 -8.10 5.01 -7.70
C LEU A 79 -6.84 5.64 -8.30
N MET A 80 -5.81 4.83 -8.54
CA MET A 80 -4.56 5.31 -9.13
C MET A 80 -4.78 5.92 -10.52
N LEU A 81 -5.69 5.33 -11.31
CA LEU A 81 -5.99 5.83 -12.65
C LEU A 81 -6.71 7.19 -12.64
N GLU A 82 -7.29 7.60 -11.52
CA GLU A 82 -7.94 8.90 -11.37
C GLU A 82 -6.94 10.01 -10.98
N VAL A 83 -5.77 9.66 -10.53
CA VAL A 83 -4.72 10.59 -10.17
C VAL A 83 -3.99 11.08 -11.42
#